data_b384651f00e83a76a147b3ee222a87e7
#
_entry.id   b384651f00e83a76a147b3ee222a87e7
#
_cell.length_a   1.000
_cell.length_b   1.000
_cell.length_c   1.000
_cell.angle_alpha   90.00
_cell.angle_beta   90.00
_cell.angle_gamma   90.00
#
_symmetry.space_group_name_H-M   'P 1'
#
loop_
_entity.id
_entity.type
_entity.pdbx_description
1 polymer ?
#
loop_
_entity_poly.entity_id
_entity_poly.type
_entity_poly.pdbx_seq_one_letter_code
_entity_poly.pdbx_strand_id
1 'polypeptide(L)'
;MPGGAREAARTPWTGRRGLARRLRGWGGVAGMAVACALTASLTLLPLSHGAGTGTGTTDPAPPGTTGSRSAAAVPAKADECSDPEASLQPSAADGPAIAAIKQRGKLIVGVDQNSYRWGYRTADGKLEGFDIDLARAIAEDVLGDPEAVIFRAIPTNQRISALDNGTVDLVVRTMTINCARIEQVAFSTAYFQTGQQVLAPRESPITGYDKSLAGRRVCSAEGSTAYEALEKQSFGAVFQDEDDGGPGDRDRLTVSNQLDCLVRLQLGEVDAVVTDAALAAGQAAQDPAVELKGGGPFTTEYYGVAARLGKDDLVRRVNKVLVDYRNGPWMAAYTKWLQADLPGISGPPAPKYRDN
;
A
#
# COMPACT_ATOMS: atom_id res chain seq x y z
N MET A 1 -72.63 15.21 -18.66
CA MET A 1 -72.88 16.64 -18.40
C MET A 1 -71.69 17.27 -17.69
N PRO A 2 -71.39 18.49 -17.98
CA PRO A 2 -70.04 18.92 -18.33
C PRO A 2 -69.43 19.90 -17.32
N GLY A 3 -68.19 20.24 -17.56
CA GLY A 3 -67.58 21.52 -17.20
C GLY A 3 -66.53 21.41 -16.11
N GLY A 4 -65.42 22.00 -16.19
CA GLY A 4 -64.93 23.08 -17.02
C GLY A 4 -63.44 23.26 -16.79
N ALA A 5 -62.78 23.55 -17.85
CA ALA A 5 -61.40 24.01 -17.91
C ALA A 5 -61.22 25.35 -17.19
N ARG A 6 -60.10 25.52 -16.52
CA ARG A 6 -59.54 26.84 -16.26
C ARG A 6 -58.09 26.89 -16.70
N GLU A 7 -57.93 27.49 -17.82
CA GLU A 7 -56.76 28.12 -18.38
C GLU A 7 -56.26 29.25 -17.48
N ALA A 8 -55.03 29.31 -17.13
CA ALA A 8 -54.41 30.45 -16.47
C ALA A 8 -53.09 30.83 -17.17
N ALA A 9 -53.16 31.98 -17.69
CA ALA A 9 -52.32 32.78 -18.52
C ALA A 9 -50.81 32.73 -18.22
N ARG A 10 -50.07 32.69 -19.33
CA ARG A 10 -48.63 33.02 -19.41
C ARG A 10 -48.49 34.54 -19.47
N THR A 11 -47.67 35.13 -18.62
CA THR A 11 -47.13 36.44 -18.80
C THR A 11 -45.65 36.38 -19.13
N PRO A 12 -45.18 37.11 -20.15
CA PRO A 12 -43.78 37.16 -20.54
C PRO A 12 -43.03 38.21 -19.72
N TRP A 13 -41.90 37.84 -19.17
CA TRP A 13 -40.96 38.79 -18.58
C TRP A 13 -39.89 39.15 -19.60
N THR A 14 -40.03 40.35 -20.16
CA THR A 14 -39.00 41.02 -20.93
C THR A 14 -38.13 41.86 -20.00
N GLY A 15 -36.82 41.74 -20.18
CA GLY A 15 -36.11 42.97 -19.97
C GLY A 15 -34.85 43.01 -19.17
N ARG A 16 -33.84 43.26 -19.90
CA ARG A 16 -32.63 44.07 -19.64
C ARG A 16 -31.33 43.31 -19.43
N ARG A 17 -30.61 43.32 -20.52
CA ARG A 17 -29.16 43.14 -20.60
C ARG A 17 -28.46 44.19 -19.74
N GLY A 18 -27.69 43.75 -18.74
CA GLY A 18 -26.68 44.53 -18.05
C GLY A 18 -25.31 44.02 -18.42
N LEU A 19 -24.67 44.62 -19.42
CA LEU A 19 -23.23 44.53 -19.65
C LEU A 19 -22.52 45.29 -18.53
N ALA A 20 -21.89 44.59 -17.59
CA ALA A 20 -20.76 45.12 -16.81
C ALA A 20 -20.29 44.03 -15.82
N ARG A 21 -19.23 43.31 -16.15
CA ARG A 21 -18.17 42.79 -15.24
C ARG A 21 -17.31 41.74 -15.91
N ARG A 22 -16.52 42.20 -16.83
CA ARG A 22 -15.28 41.54 -17.17
C ARG A 22 -14.17 42.55 -16.94
N LEU A 23 -13.48 42.49 -15.80
CA LEU A 23 -12.13 42.99 -15.52
C LEU A 23 -11.86 42.85 -14.00
N ARG A 24 -11.59 41.61 -13.56
CA ARG A 24 -10.93 41.37 -12.26
C ARG A 24 -10.28 40.01 -12.35
N GLY A 25 -8.98 40.00 -12.56
CA GLY A 25 -8.22 38.73 -12.54
C GLY A 25 -6.87 38.78 -13.22
N TRP A 26 -6.21 39.92 -13.29
CA TRP A 26 -4.82 39.96 -13.85
C TRP A 26 -3.83 40.71 -12.93
N GLY A 27 -4.12 40.76 -11.63
CA GLY A 27 -3.22 41.40 -10.63
C GLY A 27 -2.27 40.43 -9.94
N GLY A 28 -2.37 39.09 -10.15
CA GLY A 28 -1.59 38.10 -9.41
C GLY A 28 -0.30 37.62 -10.05
N VAL A 29 -0.12 37.80 -11.36
CA VAL A 29 1.03 37.25 -12.10
C VAL A 29 2.20 38.22 -12.20
N ALA A 30 1.99 39.50 -12.06
CA ALA A 30 3.07 40.51 -12.12
C ALA A 30 3.88 40.63 -10.80
N GLY A 31 3.38 40.10 -9.67
CA GLY A 31 4.06 40.19 -8.38
C GLY A 31 5.10 39.09 -8.14
N MET A 32 5.05 37.95 -8.85
CA MET A 32 6.00 36.83 -8.66
C MET A 32 7.27 36.95 -9.49
N ALA A 33 7.30 37.76 -10.54
CA ALA A 33 8.49 37.88 -11.38
C ALA A 33 9.58 38.77 -10.78
N VAL A 34 9.26 39.63 -9.79
CA VAL A 34 10.25 40.53 -9.15
C VAL A 34 10.93 39.88 -7.94
N ALA A 35 10.34 38.89 -7.31
CA ALA A 35 10.93 38.19 -6.16
C ALA A 35 12.02 37.18 -6.53
N CYS A 36 12.02 36.63 -7.75
CA CYS A 36 13.03 35.65 -8.19
C CYS A 36 14.33 36.28 -8.73
N ALA A 37 14.34 37.60 -9.01
CA ALA A 37 15.54 38.27 -9.56
C ALA A 37 16.54 38.76 -8.50
N LEU A 38 16.17 38.76 -7.22
CA LEU A 38 17.02 39.28 -6.12
C LEU A 38 17.75 38.20 -5.29
N THR A 39 17.52 36.90 -5.55
CA THR A 39 18.20 35.82 -4.83
C THR A 39 19.36 35.14 -5.62
N ALA A 40 19.60 35.54 -6.86
CA ALA A 40 20.62 34.92 -7.71
C ALA A 40 22.00 35.63 -7.70
N SER A 41 22.23 36.67 -6.89
CA SER A 41 23.40 37.52 -6.97
C SER A 41 24.46 37.36 -5.85
N LEU A 42 24.37 36.34 -5.00
CA LEU A 42 25.23 36.27 -3.81
C LEU A 42 26.01 34.96 -3.60
N THR A 43 26.32 34.18 -4.65
CA THR A 43 27.19 33.00 -4.52
C THR A 43 28.15 32.84 -5.71
N LEU A 44 29.10 33.76 -5.87
CA LEU A 44 30.30 33.52 -6.70
C LEU A 44 31.48 34.14 -5.98
N LEU A 45 32.16 33.39 -5.13
CA LEU A 45 33.52 33.65 -4.70
C LEU A 45 34.42 32.52 -5.23
N PRO A 46 35.53 32.81 -5.91
CA PRO A 46 36.42 31.80 -6.43
C PRO A 46 37.38 31.28 -5.35
N LEU A 47 37.43 29.95 -5.20
CA LEU A 47 38.50 29.27 -4.43
C LEU A 47 39.78 29.26 -5.25
N SER A 48 40.78 30.02 -4.77
CA SER A 48 42.15 30.02 -5.30
C SER A 48 42.88 28.72 -4.95
N HIS A 49 43.36 28.04 -5.98
CA HIS A 49 44.29 26.91 -5.83
C HIS A 49 45.72 27.45 -5.59
N GLY A 50 46.26 27.09 -4.44
CA GLY A 50 47.69 27.28 -4.17
C GLY A 50 48.49 26.11 -4.75
N ALA A 51 49.27 26.38 -5.78
CA ALA A 51 50.30 25.47 -6.28
C ALA A 51 51.58 25.64 -5.45
N GLY A 52 51.95 24.58 -4.72
CA GLY A 52 53.25 24.47 -4.07
C GLY A 52 54.16 23.52 -4.84
N THR A 53 55.12 24.09 -5.54
CA THR A 53 56.28 23.39 -6.14
C THR A 53 57.32 23.12 -5.07
N GLY A 54 57.67 21.86 -4.82
CA GLY A 54 58.84 21.46 -3.99
C GLY A 54 59.61 20.35 -4.71
N THR A 55 60.75 20.75 -5.25
CA THR A 55 61.81 19.87 -5.76
C THR A 55 62.62 19.28 -4.61
N GLY A 56 62.99 17.99 -4.68
CA GLY A 56 64.11 17.52 -3.90
C GLY A 56 64.22 16.02 -3.66
N THR A 57 65.14 15.44 -4.39
CA THR A 57 66.12 14.39 -4.07
C THR A 57 65.66 12.97 -3.74
N THR A 58 66.11 12.09 -4.58
CA THR A 58 66.25 10.63 -4.52
C THR A 58 67.17 10.16 -3.42
N ASP A 59 66.73 9.14 -2.66
CA ASP A 59 67.58 8.08 -2.10
C ASP A 59 66.81 6.79 -1.86
N PRO A 60 67.42 5.59 -2.00
CA PRO A 60 66.72 4.35 -2.17
C PRO A 60 66.38 3.64 -0.86
N ALA A 61 65.19 3.07 -0.77
CA ALA A 61 64.68 2.29 0.36
C ALA A 61 65.14 0.81 0.33
N PRO A 62 65.28 0.15 1.49
CA PRO A 62 65.46 -1.30 1.56
C PRO A 62 64.14 -2.04 1.54
N PRO A 63 64.09 -3.34 1.19
CA PRO A 63 62.87 -4.07 1.01
C PRO A 63 62.28 -4.50 2.35
N GLY A 64 61.08 -3.99 2.68
CA GLY A 64 60.28 -4.35 3.84
C GLY A 64 59.05 -5.11 3.42
N THR A 65 58.94 -6.33 3.93
CA THR A 65 57.90 -7.32 3.93
C THR A 65 56.47 -6.78 3.85
N THR A 66 55.78 -7.14 2.78
CA THR A 66 54.33 -7.02 2.58
C THR A 66 53.58 -7.99 3.47
N GLY A 67 53.12 -7.53 4.64
CA GLY A 67 52.10 -8.19 5.42
C GLY A 67 50.74 -7.71 4.92
N SER A 68 50.15 -8.38 3.93
CA SER A 68 48.72 -8.26 3.62
C SER A 68 47.90 -8.80 4.82
N ARG A 69 47.45 -7.89 5.68
CA ARG A 69 46.34 -8.21 6.58
C ARG A 69 45.08 -8.24 5.74
N SER A 70 44.69 -9.44 5.29
CA SER A 70 43.31 -9.74 4.93
C SER A 70 42.46 -9.39 6.13
N ALA A 71 41.72 -8.30 6.04
CA ALA A 71 40.58 -8.10 6.92
C ALA A 71 39.64 -9.28 6.67
N ALA A 72 39.58 -10.21 7.62
CA ALA A 72 38.57 -11.22 7.65
C ALA A 72 37.23 -10.49 7.66
N ALA A 73 36.49 -10.59 6.56
CA ALA A 73 35.10 -10.23 6.53
C ALA A 73 34.41 -11.06 7.61
N VAL A 74 33.98 -10.41 8.67
CA VAL A 74 33.07 -11.02 9.65
C VAL A 74 31.86 -11.39 8.82
N PRO A 75 31.47 -12.68 8.73
CA PRO A 75 30.20 -13.01 8.11
C PRO A 75 29.14 -12.31 8.97
N ALA A 76 28.42 -11.37 8.37
CA ALA A 76 27.18 -10.91 8.93
C ALA A 76 26.33 -12.17 9.09
N LYS A 77 26.05 -12.54 10.34
CA LYS A 77 25.04 -13.53 10.67
C LYS A 77 23.75 -12.98 10.09
N ALA A 78 23.37 -13.46 8.93
CA ALA A 78 21.99 -13.43 8.52
C ALA A 78 21.28 -14.28 9.56
N ASP A 79 20.65 -13.67 10.55
CA ASP A 79 19.64 -14.32 11.33
C ASP A 79 18.57 -14.73 10.32
N GLU A 80 18.55 -16.01 9.98
CA GLU A 80 17.53 -16.59 9.11
C GLU A 80 16.21 -16.37 9.82
N CYS A 81 15.43 -15.40 9.34
CA CYS A 81 14.06 -15.17 9.76
C CYS A 81 13.24 -16.41 9.35
N SER A 82 13.15 -17.38 10.24
CA SER A 82 12.55 -18.69 9.96
C SER A 82 11.03 -18.73 10.12
N ASP A 83 10.43 -17.80 10.86
CA ASP A 83 8.99 -17.77 11.16
C ASP A 83 8.48 -16.33 11.35
N PRO A 84 8.38 -15.55 10.25
CA PRO A 84 7.99 -14.15 10.33
C PRO A 84 6.55 -13.94 10.85
N GLU A 85 5.67 -14.96 10.76
CA GLU A 85 4.30 -14.91 11.26
C GLU A 85 4.18 -15.09 12.78
N ALA A 86 5.26 -15.50 13.46
CA ALA A 86 5.25 -15.64 14.91
C ALA A 86 5.19 -14.26 15.57
N SER A 87 4.12 -14.00 16.31
CA SER A 87 3.83 -12.73 16.97
C SER A 87 3.95 -12.82 18.48
N LEU A 88 3.60 -11.75 19.17
CA LEU A 88 3.58 -11.68 20.63
C LEU A 88 2.38 -12.45 21.20
N GLN A 89 2.53 -13.04 22.39
CA GLN A 89 1.42 -13.69 23.09
C GLN A 89 0.25 -12.71 23.29
N PRO A 90 -1.01 -13.15 23.12
CA PRO A 90 -2.19 -12.32 23.31
C PRO A 90 -2.32 -11.82 24.74
N SER A 91 -2.79 -10.60 24.92
CA SER A 91 -3.05 -10.02 26.25
C SER A 91 -4.16 -8.98 26.19
N ALA A 92 -5.02 -8.97 27.22
CA ALA A 92 -6.01 -7.94 27.43
C ALA A 92 -5.49 -6.76 28.31
N ALA A 93 -4.25 -6.83 28.77
CA ALA A 93 -3.66 -5.77 29.59
C ALA A 93 -3.51 -4.46 28.79
N ASP A 94 -3.85 -3.35 29.42
CA ASP A 94 -3.63 -2.04 28.86
C ASP A 94 -2.16 -1.62 29.10
N GLY A 95 -1.54 -1.11 28.04
CA GLY A 95 -0.25 -0.46 28.09
C GLY A 95 -0.32 0.95 27.49
N PRO A 96 0.84 1.60 27.28
CA PRO A 96 0.87 3.00 26.86
C PRO A 96 0.14 3.31 25.55
N ALA A 97 0.20 2.40 24.55
CA ALA A 97 -0.47 2.62 23.27
C ALA A 97 -2.00 2.51 23.42
N ILE A 98 -2.47 1.49 24.13
CA ILE A 98 -3.91 1.31 24.42
C ILE A 98 -4.43 2.49 25.26
N ALA A 99 -3.69 2.93 26.28
CA ALA A 99 -4.08 4.07 27.12
C ALA A 99 -4.23 5.35 26.26
N ALA A 100 -3.30 5.61 25.35
CA ALA A 100 -3.39 6.77 24.44
C ALA A 100 -4.60 6.70 23.49
N ILE A 101 -4.92 5.52 22.97
CA ILE A 101 -6.10 5.29 22.13
C ILE A 101 -7.38 5.53 22.93
N LYS A 102 -7.47 4.99 24.16
CA LYS A 102 -8.61 5.20 25.07
C LYS A 102 -8.78 6.67 25.44
N GLN A 103 -7.69 7.38 25.74
CA GLN A 103 -7.73 8.81 26.03
C GLN A 103 -8.22 9.64 24.84
N ARG A 104 -7.84 9.27 23.63
CA ARG A 104 -8.31 9.90 22.38
C ARG A 104 -9.76 9.53 22.05
N GLY A 105 -10.25 8.40 22.53
CA GLY A 105 -11.60 7.89 22.27
C GLY A 105 -11.80 7.40 20.82
N LYS A 106 -10.75 7.24 20.04
CA LYS A 106 -10.80 6.74 18.65
C LYS A 106 -9.56 5.92 18.33
N LEU A 107 -9.76 4.80 17.60
CA LEU A 107 -8.70 4.03 16.95
C LEU A 107 -8.50 4.57 15.53
N ILE A 108 -7.25 4.85 15.13
CA ILE A 108 -6.94 5.32 13.77
C ILE A 108 -6.34 4.18 12.97
N VAL A 109 -7.01 3.75 11.90
CA VAL A 109 -6.62 2.57 11.12
C VAL A 109 -6.36 2.93 9.66
N GLY A 110 -5.17 2.58 9.19
CA GLY A 110 -4.80 2.62 7.78
C GLY A 110 -5.43 1.44 7.04
N VAL A 111 -6.21 1.73 5.99
CA VAL A 111 -6.97 0.73 5.23
C VAL A 111 -6.87 0.97 3.73
N ASP A 112 -7.28 0.01 2.93
CA ASP A 112 -7.62 0.25 1.53
C ASP A 112 -9.03 0.85 1.41
N GLN A 113 -9.29 1.48 0.28
CA GLN A 113 -10.62 1.93 -0.11
C GLN A 113 -11.00 1.50 -1.53
N ASN A 114 -10.12 0.77 -2.20
CA ASN A 114 -10.23 0.40 -3.60
C ASN A 114 -10.25 -1.13 -3.81
N SER A 115 -9.85 -1.94 -2.82
CA SER A 115 -9.84 -3.40 -2.92
C SER A 115 -11.22 -3.97 -2.62
N TYR A 116 -11.93 -4.35 -3.68
CA TYR A 116 -13.29 -4.86 -3.62
C TYR A 116 -13.44 -5.99 -2.60
N ARG A 117 -14.43 -5.86 -1.70
CA ARG A 117 -14.74 -6.78 -0.58
C ARG A 117 -13.70 -6.88 0.53
N TRP A 118 -12.49 -6.32 0.35
CA TRP A 118 -11.46 -6.24 1.40
C TRP A 118 -11.53 -4.94 2.18
N GLY A 119 -11.36 -3.82 1.49
CA GLY A 119 -11.54 -2.48 1.97
C GLY A 119 -11.89 -1.61 0.76
N TYR A 120 -13.15 -1.27 0.59
CA TYR A 120 -13.62 -0.56 -0.59
C TYR A 120 -14.75 0.41 -0.25
N ARG A 121 -14.92 1.42 -1.11
CA ARG A 121 -16.05 2.33 -1.00
C ARG A 121 -17.23 1.79 -1.78
N THR A 122 -18.36 1.73 -1.10
CA THR A 122 -19.66 1.44 -1.69
C THR A 122 -20.18 2.63 -2.49
N ALA A 123 -21.22 2.43 -3.29
CA ALA A 123 -21.83 3.49 -4.10
C ALA A 123 -22.37 4.68 -3.27
N ASP A 124 -22.77 4.44 -2.01
CA ASP A 124 -23.20 5.45 -1.04
C ASP A 124 -22.02 6.06 -0.24
N GLY A 125 -20.78 5.73 -0.61
CA GLY A 125 -19.55 6.30 -0.07
C GLY A 125 -19.07 5.70 1.24
N LYS A 126 -19.75 4.67 1.76
CA LYS A 126 -19.32 3.97 2.97
C LYS A 126 -18.09 3.11 2.70
N LEU A 127 -17.29 2.93 3.74
CA LEU A 127 -16.14 2.03 3.70
C LEU A 127 -16.53 0.70 4.32
N GLU A 128 -16.43 -0.37 3.53
CA GLU A 128 -16.84 -1.72 3.91
C GLU A 128 -15.80 -2.77 3.44
N GLY A 129 -15.91 -3.99 3.96
CA GLY A 129 -15.09 -5.12 3.57
C GLY A 129 -14.55 -5.93 4.74
N PHE A 130 -13.84 -7.00 4.42
CA PHE A 130 -13.29 -7.95 5.40
C PHE A 130 -12.32 -7.28 6.39
N ASP A 131 -11.37 -6.48 5.89
CA ASP A 131 -10.41 -5.75 6.71
C ASP A 131 -11.09 -4.64 7.55
N ILE A 132 -12.18 -4.06 7.03
CA ILE A 132 -12.95 -3.03 7.71
C ILE A 132 -13.72 -3.63 8.89
N ASP A 133 -14.34 -4.83 8.72
CA ASP A 133 -15.02 -5.54 9.79
C ASP A 133 -14.01 -5.96 10.89
N LEU A 134 -12.80 -6.41 10.52
CA LEU A 134 -11.74 -6.70 11.49
C LEU A 134 -11.29 -5.44 12.25
N ALA A 135 -11.12 -4.32 11.58
CA ALA A 135 -10.73 -3.06 12.22
C ALA A 135 -11.81 -2.57 13.20
N ARG A 136 -13.09 -2.74 12.88
CA ARG A 136 -14.21 -2.45 13.79
C ARG A 136 -14.21 -3.37 15.00
N ALA A 137 -13.95 -4.68 14.83
CA ALA A 137 -13.83 -5.60 15.95
C ALA A 137 -12.70 -5.22 16.92
N ILE A 138 -11.58 -4.72 16.39
CA ILE A 138 -10.48 -4.20 17.21
C ILE A 138 -10.93 -2.93 17.98
N ALA A 139 -11.64 -2.02 17.33
CA ALA A 139 -12.16 -0.81 17.98
C ALA A 139 -13.19 -1.14 19.07
N GLU A 140 -14.04 -2.12 18.84
CA GLU A 140 -15.02 -2.60 19.82
C GLU A 140 -14.32 -3.17 21.07
N ASP A 141 -13.31 -4.02 20.92
CA ASP A 141 -12.57 -4.58 22.06
C ASP A 141 -11.82 -3.49 22.86
N VAL A 142 -11.19 -2.52 22.17
CA VAL A 142 -10.37 -1.49 22.84
C VAL A 142 -11.23 -0.38 23.45
N LEU A 143 -12.32 0.03 22.79
CA LEU A 143 -13.09 1.23 23.09
C LEU A 143 -14.55 0.96 23.46
N GLY A 144 -15.04 -0.29 23.31
CA GLY A 144 -16.42 -0.67 23.55
C GLY A 144 -17.41 -0.21 22.47
N ASP A 145 -16.91 0.30 21.33
CA ASP A 145 -17.73 0.82 20.24
C ASP A 145 -17.05 0.53 18.89
N PRO A 146 -17.61 -0.29 18.00
CA PRO A 146 -17.06 -0.61 16.69
C PRO A 146 -16.99 0.62 15.76
N GLU A 147 -17.77 1.66 16.03
CA GLU A 147 -17.73 2.91 15.25
C GLU A 147 -16.74 3.95 15.86
N ALA A 148 -16.08 3.62 16.97
CA ALA A 148 -15.00 4.44 17.54
C ALA A 148 -13.69 4.30 16.76
N VAL A 149 -13.77 4.27 15.43
CA VAL A 149 -12.65 4.11 14.49
C VAL A 149 -12.61 5.28 13.49
N ILE A 150 -11.39 5.73 13.16
CA ILE A 150 -11.12 6.66 12.06
C ILE A 150 -10.34 5.89 11.01
N PHE A 151 -10.97 5.66 9.88
CA PHE A 151 -10.30 5.05 8.73
C PHE A 151 -9.50 6.08 7.94
N ARG A 152 -8.27 5.74 7.61
CA ARG A 152 -7.41 6.48 6.69
C ARG A 152 -7.05 5.61 5.51
N ALA A 153 -7.52 5.98 4.33
CA ALA A 153 -7.09 5.33 3.10
C ALA A 153 -5.62 5.66 2.85
N ILE A 154 -4.78 4.64 2.73
CA ILE A 154 -3.34 4.79 2.48
C ILE A 154 -2.90 3.94 1.28
N PRO A 155 -2.02 4.46 0.41
CA PRO A 155 -1.41 3.70 -0.67
C PRO A 155 -0.57 2.52 -0.16
N THR A 156 -0.32 1.55 -1.03
CA THR A 156 0.42 0.33 -0.69
C THR A 156 1.83 0.62 -0.19
N ASN A 157 2.56 1.51 -0.86
CA ASN A 157 3.92 1.91 -0.50
C ASN A 157 4.01 2.82 0.74
N GLN A 158 2.87 3.35 1.24
CA GLN A 158 2.85 4.26 2.39
C GLN A 158 2.47 3.58 3.71
N ARG A 159 2.22 2.27 3.72
CA ARG A 159 1.76 1.55 4.93
C ARG A 159 2.75 1.65 6.09
N ILE A 160 4.03 1.43 5.83
CA ILE A 160 5.09 1.49 6.85
C ILE A 160 5.29 2.92 7.33
N SER A 161 5.48 3.87 6.43
CA SER A 161 5.68 5.28 6.80
C SER A 161 4.51 5.88 7.57
N ALA A 162 3.26 5.46 7.29
CA ALA A 162 2.09 5.90 8.04
C ALA A 162 2.09 5.42 9.49
N LEU A 163 2.65 4.24 9.77
CA LEU A 163 2.87 3.74 11.13
C LEU A 163 4.02 4.48 11.82
N ASP A 164 5.14 4.66 11.14
CA ASP A 164 6.36 5.26 11.70
C ASP A 164 6.15 6.71 12.12
N ASN A 165 5.44 7.48 11.32
CA ASN A 165 5.14 8.89 11.60
C ASN A 165 3.91 9.08 12.51
N GLY A 166 3.25 7.99 12.92
CA GLY A 166 2.08 8.03 13.80
C GLY A 166 0.80 8.58 13.15
N THR A 167 0.73 8.56 11.81
CA THR A 167 -0.49 8.94 11.08
C THR A 167 -1.63 7.98 11.37
N VAL A 168 -1.31 6.71 11.62
CA VAL A 168 -2.24 5.65 12.01
C VAL A 168 -1.68 4.85 13.21
N ASP A 169 -2.57 4.25 13.99
CA ASP A 169 -2.20 3.34 15.07
C ASP A 169 -1.93 1.93 14.55
N LEU A 170 -2.74 1.50 13.59
CA LEU A 170 -2.71 0.19 12.96
C LEU A 170 -2.85 0.32 11.44
N VAL A 171 -2.34 -0.69 10.73
CA VAL A 171 -2.66 -0.94 9.33
C VAL A 171 -3.37 -2.28 9.22
N VAL A 172 -4.61 -2.25 8.72
CA VAL A 172 -5.43 -3.43 8.38
C VAL A 172 -5.75 -3.31 6.90
N ARG A 173 -4.83 -3.82 6.07
CA ARG A 173 -4.83 -3.57 4.63
C ARG A 173 -4.06 -4.67 3.88
N THR A 174 -4.57 -5.92 3.95
CA THR A 174 -4.00 -7.06 3.21
C THR A 174 -2.46 -7.04 3.21
N MET A 175 -1.87 -6.79 4.38
CA MET A 175 -0.42 -6.59 4.50
C MET A 175 0.28 -7.90 4.82
N THR A 176 1.01 -8.44 3.85
CA THR A 176 1.80 -9.64 3.98
C THR A 176 2.89 -9.48 5.04
N ILE A 177 2.96 -10.43 5.95
CA ILE A 177 4.03 -10.58 6.93
C ILE A 177 5.22 -11.21 6.20
N ASN A 178 6.39 -10.57 6.22
CA ASN A 178 7.64 -11.13 5.74
C ASN A 178 8.83 -10.61 6.54
N CYS A 179 10.00 -11.20 6.34
CA CYS A 179 11.20 -10.88 7.11
C CYS A 179 11.61 -9.41 7.00
N ALA A 180 11.58 -8.85 5.79
CA ALA A 180 11.97 -7.46 5.59
C ALA A 180 11.03 -6.46 6.29
N ARG A 181 9.75 -6.82 6.43
CA ARG A 181 8.75 -5.94 7.05
C ARG A 181 8.73 -6.05 8.57
N ILE A 182 9.02 -7.21 9.17
CA ILE A 182 9.09 -7.34 10.64
C ILE A 182 10.26 -6.60 11.25
N GLU A 183 11.26 -6.23 10.46
CA GLU A 183 12.35 -5.34 10.89
C GLU A 183 11.89 -3.87 10.98
N GLN A 184 10.80 -3.50 10.32
CA GLN A 184 10.32 -2.14 10.21
C GLN A 184 9.04 -1.89 11.01
N VAL A 185 8.16 -2.90 11.12
CA VAL A 185 6.88 -2.81 11.84
C VAL A 185 6.63 -4.09 12.64
N ALA A 186 5.81 -3.99 13.68
CA ALA A 186 5.35 -5.15 14.42
C ALA A 186 4.04 -5.68 13.81
N PHE A 187 3.90 -7.01 13.75
CA PHE A 187 2.69 -7.65 13.23
C PHE A 187 1.95 -8.43 14.31
N SER A 188 0.64 -8.50 14.19
CA SER A 188 -0.18 -9.55 14.81
C SER A 188 0.17 -10.91 14.22
N THR A 189 -0.32 -11.98 14.88
CA THR A 189 -0.41 -13.29 14.20
C THR A 189 -1.29 -13.18 12.94
N ALA A 190 -1.09 -14.08 11.99
CA ALA A 190 -1.78 -14.04 10.71
C ALA A 190 -3.30 -14.12 10.87
N TYR A 191 -4.06 -13.29 10.14
CA TYR A 191 -5.52 -13.34 10.10
C TYR A 191 -6.07 -13.92 8.79
N PHE A 192 -5.25 -14.01 7.74
CA PHE A 192 -5.61 -14.59 6.44
C PHE A 192 -4.40 -15.22 5.76
N GLN A 193 -4.63 -16.22 4.91
CA GLN A 193 -3.61 -16.85 4.07
C GLN A 193 -3.95 -16.66 2.61
N THR A 194 -2.95 -16.32 1.80
CA THR A 194 -3.04 -16.12 0.35
C THR A 194 -1.71 -16.48 -0.31
N GLY A 195 -1.46 -15.97 -1.49
CA GLY A 195 -0.19 -15.98 -2.21
C GLY A 195 -0.33 -15.16 -3.47
N GLN A 196 0.76 -14.92 -4.18
CA GLN A 196 0.79 -14.14 -5.40
C GLN A 196 0.25 -14.96 -6.58
N GLN A 197 -0.49 -14.30 -7.47
CA GLN A 197 -1.04 -14.92 -8.69
C GLN A 197 -1.10 -13.90 -9.83
N VAL A 198 -1.13 -14.41 -11.04
CA VAL A 198 -1.30 -13.58 -12.25
C VAL A 198 -2.79 -13.44 -12.58
N LEU A 199 -3.23 -12.23 -12.86
CA LEU A 199 -4.53 -11.90 -13.43
C LEU A 199 -4.31 -11.40 -14.88
N ALA A 200 -5.02 -11.96 -15.84
CA ALA A 200 -4.93 -11.55 -17.25
C ALA A 200 -6.25 -11.77 -17.97
N PRO A 201 -6.45 -11.16 -19.16
CA PRO A 201 -7.63 -11.44 -19.98
C PRO A 201 -7.79 -12.94 -20.25
N ARG A 202 -9.03 -13.42 -20.28
CA ARG A 202 -9.33 -14.86 -20.52
C ARG A 202 -8.68 -15.38 -21.78
N GLU A 203 -8.74 -14.60 -22.86
CA GLU A 203 -8.21 -14.93 -24.19
C GLU A 203 -6.68 -14.69 -24.29
N SER A 204 -6.04 -14.24 -23.22
CA SER A 204 -4.59 -14.00 -23.21
C SER A 204 -3.82 -15.31 -23.29
N PRO A 205 -2.70 -15.36 -24.06
CA PRO A 205 -1.82 -16.52 -24.08
C PRO A 205 -0.97 -16.68 -22.79
N ILE A 206 -1.12 -15.78 -21.83
CA ILE A 206 -0.46 -15.87 -20.52
C ILE A 206 -1.06 -17.04 -19.75
N THR A 207 -0.20 -17.94 -19.28
CA THR A 207 -0.59 -19.17 -18.58
C THR A 207 -0.39 -19.10 -17.07
N GLY A 208 0.44 -18.18 -16.59
CA GLY A 208 0.73 -18.02 -15.16
C GLY A 208 1.99 -17.18 -14.91
N TYR A 209 2.58 -17.35 -13.75
CA TYR A 209 3.85 -16.72 -13.38
C TYR A 209 5.03 -17.54 -13.93
N ASP A 210 5.23 -17.46 -15.23
CA ASP A 210 6.18 -18.27 -15.99
C ASP A 210 6.67 -17.53 -17.25
N LYS A 211 7.34 -18.25 -18.15
CA LYS A 211 7.90 -17.68 -19.39
C LYS A 211 6.84 -17.10 -20.35
N SER A 212 5.55 -17.35 -20.14
CA SER A 212 4.49 -16.70 -20.92
C SER A 212 4.37 -15.20 -20.67
N LEU A 213 5.03 -14.69 -19.60
CA LEU A 213 5.15 -13.27 -19.31
C LEU A 213 6.24 -12.56 -20.12
N ALA A 214 7.10 -13.29 -20.85
CA ALA A 214 8.21 -12.69 -21.59
C ALA A 214 7.72 -11.62 -22.59
N GLY A 215 8.26 -10.41 -22.48
CA GLY A 215 7.88 -9.25 -23.31
C GLY A 215 6.48 -8.70 -23.05
N ARG A 216 5.77 -9.21 -22.02
CA ARG A 216 4.46 -8.69 -21.62
C ARG A 216 4.60 -7.53 -20.64
N ARG A 217 3.72 -6.54 -20.77
CA ARG A 217 3.61 -5.43 -19.83
C ARG A 217 2.83 -5.91 -18.61
N VAL A 218 3.48 -5.95 -17.47
CA VAL A 218 2.91 -6.49 -16.24
C VAL A 218 2.81 -5.39 -15.19
N CYS A 219 1.60 -5.16 -14.68
CA CYS A 219 1.36 -4.17 -13.63
C CYS A 219 1.41 -4.82 -12.24
N SER A 220 1.98 -4.09 -11.29
CA SER A 220 1.93 -4.41 -9.85
C SER A 220 1.89 -3.14 -9.01
N ALA A 221 1.52 -3.25 -7.74
CA ALA A 221 1.54 -2.11 -6.84
C ALA A 221 2.92 -1.95 -6.21
N GLU A 222 3.45 -0.73 -6.19
CA GLU A 222 4.69 -0.38 -5.51
C GLU A 222 4.62 -0.74 -4.01
N GLY A 223 5.71 -1.33 -3.47
CA GLY A 223 5.77 -1.78 -2.09
C GLY A 223 4.92 -3.02 -1.78
N SER A 224 4.44 -3.74 -2.80
CA SER A 224 3.78 -5.04 -2.68
C SER A 224 4.78 -6.19 -2.80
N THR A 225 4.42 -7.37 -2.27
CA THR A 225 5.18 -8.61 -2.48
C THR A 225 5.09 -9.11 -3.91
N ALA A 226 4.09 -8.68 -4.68
CA ALA A 226 4.01 -8.89 -6.11
C ALA A 226 5.13 -8.19 -6.87
N TYR A 227 5.38 -6.92 -6.52
CA TYR A 227 6.49 -6.15 -7.09
C TYR A 227 7.84 -6.78 -6.71
N GLU A 228 8.03 -7.14 -5.42
CA GLU A 228 9.22 -7.87 -4.95
C GLU A 228 9.44 -9.21 -5.69
N ALA A 229 8.37 -9.92 -6.04
CA ALA A 229 8.46 -11.16 -6.81
C ALA A 229 8.93 -10.92 -8.25
N LEU A 230 8.41 -9.88 -8.90
CA LEU A 230 8.83 -9.48 -10.25
C LEU A 230 10.29 -9.02 -10.28
N GLU A 231 10.76 -8.30 -9.25
CA GLU A 231 12.18 -7.94 -9.13
C GLU A 231 13.09 -9.17 -9.02
N LYS A 232 12.65 -10.20 -8.28
CA LYS A 232 13.41 -11.44 -8.12
C LYS A 232 13.41 -12.28 -9.39
N GLN A 233 12.27 -12.38 -10.07
CA GLN A 233 12.10 -13.25 -11.25
C GLN A 233 10.96 -12.76 -12.14
N SER A 234 11.22 -11.88 -13.09
CA SER A 234 10.18 -11.35 -14.00
C SER A 234 9.84 -12.28 -15.18
N PHE A 235 10.63 -13.32 -15.44
CA PHE A 235 10.54 -14.16 -16.65
C PHE A 235 10.63 -13.36 -17.97
N GLY A 236 11.24 -12.17 -17.94
CA GLY A 236 11.33 -11.28 -19.07
C GLY A 236 10.12 -10.40 -19.29
N ALA A 237 9.24 -10.28 -18.30
CA ALA A 237 8.17 -9.28 -18.27
C ALA A 237 8.75 -7.86 -18.19
N VAL A 238 8.05 -6.92 -18.81
CA VAL A 238 8.27 -5.48 -18.63
C VAL A 238 7.35 -5.03 -17.50
N PHE A 239 7.88 -4.69 -16.35
CA PHE A 239 7.10 -4.40 -15.13
C PHE A 239 7.52 -3.09 -14.43
N GLN A 240 8.54 -2.41 -14.95
CA GLN A 240 8.99 -1.12 -14.47
C GLN A 240 8.76 -0.10 -15.57
N ASP A 241 8.29 1.07 -15.20
CA ASP A 241 8.20 2.21 -16.11
C ASP A 241 9.59 2.76 -16.37
N GLU A 242 9.82 3.21 -17.60
CA GLU A 242 11.02 3.98 -17.93
C GLU A 242 10.81 5.40 -17.36
N ASP A 243 11.60 5.75 -16.34
CA ASP A 243 11.65 7.12 -15.82
C ASP A 243 12.46 7.98 -16.80
N ASP A 244 11.78 8.54 -17.79
CA ASP A 244 12.37 9.47 -18.75
C ASP A 244 12.26 10.93 -18.29
N GLY A 245 11.64 11.18 -17.11
CA GLY A 245 11.46 12.53 -16.53
C GLY A 245 10.66 13.46 -17.42
N GLY A 246 9.96 12.94 -18.41
CA GLY A 246 9.15 13.71 -19.35
C GLY A 246 7.78 14.10 -18.76
N PRO A 247 7.15 15.17 -19.27
CA PRO A 247 5.80 15.57 -18.81
C PRO A 247 4.70 14.56 -19.18
N GLY A 248 5.01 13.49 -19.87
CA GLY A 248 4.16 12.37 -20.21
C GLY A 248 4.46 11.09 -19.42
N ASP A 249 5.44 11.14 -18.53
CA ASP A 249 5.80 10.06 -17.63
C ASP A 249 4.59 9.70 -16.77
N ARG A 250 4.10 8.47 -16.97
CA ARG A 250 2.93 7.95 -16.26
C ARG A 250 3.27 6.58 -15.78
N ASP A 251 3.22 6.40 -14.46
CA ASP A 251 3.29 5.10 -13.81
C ASP A 251 2.18 4.18 -14.37
N ARG A 252 2.50 3.37 -15.36
CA ARG A 252 1.57 2.44 -16.01
C ARG A 252 1.74 1.03 -15.48
N LEU A 253 2.97 0.65 -15.20
CA LEU A 253 3.36 -0.69 -14.78
C LEU A 253 3.47 -0.79 -13.27
N THR A 254 3.91 0.29 -12.62
CA THR A 254 4.02 0.39 -11.16
C THR A 254 3.04 1.43 -10.63
N VAL A 255 2.07 1.00 -9.82
CA VAL A 255 0.96 1.85 -9.35
C VAL A 255 0.91 1.91 -7.83
N SER A 256 0.23 2.93 -7.29
CA SER A 256 0.09 3.12 -5.84
C SER A 256 -0.90 2.14 -5.18
N ASN A 257 -1.89 1.62 -5.94
CA ASN A 257 -2.93 0.71 -5.44
C ASN A 257 -3.20 -0.40 -6.45
N GLN A 258 -3.49 -1.61 -5.97
CA GLN A 258 -3.69 -2.79 -6.83
C GLN A 258 -4.86 -2.65 -7.81
N LEU A 259 -5.93 -1.91 -7.46
CA LEU A 259 -7.06 -1.71 -8.38
C LEU A 259 -6.67 -0.89 -9.60
N ASP A 260 -5.69 0.02 -9.48
CA ASP A 260 -5.23 0.83 -10.61
C ASP A 260 -4.67 -0.07 -11.71
N CYS A 261 -4.07 -1.22 -11.38
CA CYS A 261 -3.65 -2.23 -12.34
C CYS A 261 -4.82 -2.83 -13.15
N LEU A 262 -5.98 -3.09 -12.51
CA LEU A 262 -7.15 -3.58 -13.24
C LEU A 262 -7.63 -2.53 -14.24
N VAL A 263 -7.64 -1.26 -13.88
CA VAL A 263 -8.00 -0.16 -14.80
C VAL A 263 -7.03 -0.11 -15.99
N ARG A 264 -5.71 -0.25 -15.74
CA ARG A 264 -4.71 -0.30 -16.81
C ARG A 264 -4.90 -1.50 -17.73
N LEU A 265 -5.28 -2.65 -17.17
CA LEU A 265 -5.57 -3.87 -17.92
C LEU A 265 -6.81 -3.68 -18.82
N GLN A 266 -7.88 -3.07 -18.30
CA GLN A 266 -9.09 -2.73 -19.04
C GLN A 266 -8.84 -1.74 -20.18
N LEU A 267 -7.93 -0.80 -19.99
CA LEU A 267 -7.52 0.17 -21.01
C LEU A 267 -6.55 -0.43 -22.06
N GLY A 268 -6.09 -1.68 -21.88
CA GLY A 268 -5.09 -2.32 -22.73
C GLY A 268 -3.69 -1.70 -22.61
N GLU A 269 -3.45 -0.95 -21.54
CA GLU A 269 -2.13 -0.36 -21.25
C GLU A 269 -1.16 -1.39 -20.69
N VAL A 270 -1.66 -2.47 -20.08
CA VAL A 270 -0.89 -3.62 -19.60
C VAL A 270 -1.51 -4.93 -20.09
N ASP A 271 -0.74 -6.01 -20.07
CA ASP A 271 -1.16 -7.32 -20.57
C ASP A 271 -1.53 -8.28 -19.43
N ALA A 272 -1.02 -8.02 -18.21
CA ALA A 272 -1.32 -8.78 -17.00
C ALA A 272 -1.11 -7.94 -15.74
N VAL A 273 -1.64 -8.45 -14.64
CA VAL A 273 -1.42 -7.95 -13.29
C VAL A 273 -0.82 -9.08 -12.45
N VAL A 274 0.19 -8.78 -11.64
CA VAL A 274 0.65 -9.67 -10.56
C VAL A 274 0.23 -9.05 -9.23
N THR A 275 -0.55 -9.80 -8.46
CA THR A 275 -1.07 -9.36 -7.16
C THR A 275 -1.45 -10.58 -6.32
N ASP A 276 -1.86 -10.37 -5.08
CA ASP A 276 -2.38 -11.45 -4.24
C ASP A 276 -3.59 -12.12 -4.89
N ALA A 277 -3.64 -13.45 -4.89
CA ALA A 277 -4.77 -14.22 -5.39
C ALA A 277 -6.10 -13.77 -4.78
N ALA A 278 -6.05 -13.40 -3.50
CA ALA A 278 -7.18 -12.87 -2.76
C ALA A 278 -7.71 -11.54 -3.34
N LEU A 279 -6.81 -10.65 -3.77
CA LEU A 279 -7.17 -9.39 -4.43
C LEU A 279 -7.53 -9.60 -5.90
N ALA A 280 -6.80 -10.47 -6.60
CA ALA A 280 -7.09 -10.84 -7.99
C ALA A 280 -8.50 -11.43 -8.16
N ALA A 281 -8.95 -12.26 -7.20
CA ALA A 281 -10.30 -12.80 -7.20
C ALA A 281 -11.36 -11.68 -7.11
N GLY A 282 -11.15 -10.68 -6.24
CA GLY A 282 -12.02 -9.51 -6.14
C GLY A 282 -12.00 -8.66 -7.43
N GLN A 283 -10.87 -8.56 -8.10
CA GLN A 283 -10.76 -7.87 -9.39
C GLN A 283 -11.48 -8.64 -10.51
N ALA A 284 -11.32 -9.96 -10.56
CA ALA A 284 -12.03 -10.82 -11.52
C ALA A 284 -13.56 -10.81 -11.29
N ALA A 285 -14.01 -10.62 -10.06
CA ALA A 285 -15.43 -10.46 -9.75
C ALA A 285 -16.00 -9.12 -10.25
N GLN A 286 -15.17 -8.11 -10.42
CA GLN A 286 -15.56 -6.81 -10.98
C GLN A 286 -15.51 -6.79 -12.53
N ASP A 287 -14.69 -7.65 -13.12
CA ASP A 287 -14.49 -7.72 -14.57
C ASP A 287 -14.48 -9.17 -15.06
N PRO A 288 -15.57 -9.65 -15.68
CA PRO A 288 -15.66 -11.01 -16.18
C PRO A 288 -14.77 -11.29 -17.38
N ALA A 289 -14.13 -10.28 -18.00
CA ALA A 289 -13.21 -10.46 -19.13
C ALA A 289 -11.84 -10.98 -18.68
N VAL A 290 -11.52 -10.88 -17.38
CA VAL A 290 -10.25 -11.35 -16.82
C VAL A 290 -10.42 -12.61 -15.98
N GLU A 291 -9.33 -13.32 -15.75
CA GLU A 291 -9.28 -14.49 -14.87
C GLU A 291 -7.91 -14.66 -14.23
N LEU A 292 -7.87 -15.40 -13.13
CA LEU A 292 -6.64 -15.81 -12.49
C LEU A 292 -5.98 -16.90 -13.34
N LYS A 293 -4.71 -16.70 -13.69
CA LYS A 293 -3.90 -17.62 -14.48
C LYS A 293 -3.02 -18.50 -13.60
N GLY A 294 -2.69 -19.70 -14.10
CA GLY A 294 -1.96 -20.72 -13.36
C GLY A 294 -2.90 -21.62 -12.53
N GLY A 295 -2.34 -22.69 -11.98
CA GLY A 295 -3.11 -23.68 -11.19
C GLY A 295 -3.38 -23.22 -9.74
N GLY A 296 -3.04 -21.99 -9.38
CA GLY A 296 -3.14 -21.41 -8.04
C GLY A 296 -2.04 -20.38 -7.78
N PRO A 297 -1.96 -19.84 -6.56
CA PRO A 297 -0.90 -18.93 -6.16
C PRO A 297 0.48 -19.57 -6.27
N PHE A 298 1.49 -18.80 -6.69
CA PHE A 298 2.89 -19.29 -6.81
C PHE A 298 3.72 -19.01 -5.55
N THR A 299 3.16 -18.29 -4.56
CA THR A 299 3.72 -18.12 -3.22
C THR A 299 2.71 -18.53 -2.16
N THR A 300 3.19 -18.69 -0.91
CA THR A 300 2.33 -18.77 0.28
C THR A 300 2.62 -17.55 1.14
N GLU A 301 1.59 -16.77 1.41
CA GLU A 301 1.69 -15.51 2.15
C GLU A 301 0.60 -15.40 3.22
N TYR A 302 0.89 -14.63 4.25
CA TYR A 302 0.00 -14.45 5.39
C TYR A 302 -0.20 -12.96 5.65
N TYR A 303 -1.46 -12.52 5.80
CA TYR A 303 -1.78 -11.16 6.18
C TYR A 303 -1.78 -11.00 7.70
N GLY A 304 -1.14 -9.94 8.18
CA GLY A 304 -1.16 -9.51 9.57
C GLY A 304 -1.64 -8.07 9.72
N VAL A 305 -2.14 -7.76 10.90
CA VAL A 305 -2.39 -6.38 11.32
C VAL A 305 -1.04 -5.79 11.75
N ALA A 306 -0.64 -4.69 11.11
CA ALA A 306 0.63 -4.06 11.42
C ALA A 306 0.46 -2.88 12.40
N ALA A 307 1.43 -2.74 13.29
CA ALA A 307 1.58 -1.64 14.23
C ALA A 307 3.01 -1.10 14.18
N ARG A 308 3.23 0.12 14.67
CA ARG A 308 4.59 0.66 14.83
C ARG A 308 5.40 -0.22 15.77
N LEU A 309 6.70 -0.39 15.50
CA LEU A 309 7.63 -1.07 16.41
C LEU A 309 7.57 -0.47 17.83
N GLY A 310 7.66 -1.34 18.85
CA GLY A 310 7.59 -0.96 20.26
C GLY A 310 6.18 -0.67 20.79
N LYS A 311 5.12 -0.92 19.99
CA LYS A 311 3.72 -0.88 20.44
C LYS A 311 3.21 -2.27 20.81
N ASP A 312 3.98 -2.97 21.63
CA ASP A 312 3.76 -4.38 21.97
C ASP A 312 2.41 -4.62 22.68
N ASP A 313 1.99 -3.69 23.52
CA ASP A 313 0.67 -3.75 24.18
C ASP A 313 -0.48 -3.73 23.16
N LEU A 314 -0.35 -2.93 22.10
CA LEU A 314 -1.34 -2.88 21.01
C LEU A 314 -1.32 -4.16 20.18
N VAL A 315 -0.15 -4.70 19.84
CA VAL A 315 -0.03 -5.99 19.11
C VAL A 315 -0.61 -7.13 19.93
N ARG A 316 -0.31 -7.22 21.23
CA ARG A 316 -0.88 -8.24 22.13
C ARG A 316 -2.41 -8.14 22.24
N ARG A 317 -2.95 -6.90 22.27
CA ARG A 317 -4.39 -6.66 22.29
C ARG A 317 -5.02 -7.10 20.95
N VAL A 318 -4.43 -6.78 19.80
CA VAL A 318 -4.88 -7.26 18.48
C VAL A 318 -4.86 -8.79 18.43
N ASN A 319 -3.81 -9.43 18.94
CA ASN A 319 -3.73 -10.89 19.01
C ASN A 319 -4.84 -11.49 19.87
N LYS A 320 -5.19 -10.85 20.99
CA LYS A 320 -6.34 -11.25 21.83
C LYS A 320 -7.65 -11.15 21.06
N VAL A 321 -7.86 -10.04 20.34
CA VAL A 321 -9.03 -9.89 19.46
C VAL A 321 -9.08 -10.99 18.40
N LEU A 322 -7.94 -11.31 17.77
CA LEU A 322 -7.88 -12.37 16.78
C LEU A 322 -8.16 -13.76 17.34
N VAL A 323 -7.84 -14.03 18.61
CA VAL A 323 -8.25 -15.28 19.29
C VAL A 323 -9.79 -15.38 19.31
N ASP A 324 -10.48 -14.32 19.73
CA ASP A 324 -11.93 -14.29 19.80
C ASP A 324 -12.57 -14.26 18.39
N TYR A 325 -11.98 -13.51 17.48
CA TYR A 325 -12.45 -13.37 16.10
C TYR A 325 -12.46 -14.70 15.34
N ARG A 326 -11.48 -15.57 15.59
CA ARG A 326 -11.42 -16.94 15.03
C ARG A 326 -12.60 -17.82 15.44
N ASN A 327 -13.21 -17.55 16.58
CA ASN A 327 -14.31 -18.37 17.15
C ASN A 327 -15.69 -18.01 16.59
N GLY A 328 -15.79 -17.65 15.32
CA GLY A 328 -17.05 -17.40 14.62
C GLY A 328 -17.08 -16.14 13.78
N PRO A 329 -16.74 -14.95 14.30
CA PRO A 329 -16.78 -13.70 13.54
C PRO A 329 -15.96 -13.72 12.23
N TRP A 330 -14.83 -14.41 12.24
CA TRP A 330 -14.01 -14.56 11.04
C TRP A 330 -14.76 -15.28 9.91
N MET A 331 -15.41 -16.41 10.22
CA MET A 331 -16.20 -17.15 9.22
C MET A 331 -17.43 -16.36 8.77
N ALA A 332 -18.06 -15.60 9.65
CA ALA A 332 -19.16 -14.71 9.29
C ALA A 332 -18.69 -13.62 8.30
N ALA A 333 -17.56 -12.98 8.56
CA ALA A 333 -16.96 -11.99 7.66
C ALA A 333 -16.52 -12.61 6.33
N TYR A 334 -15.87 -13.80 6.37
CA TYR A 334 -15.50 -14.54 5.16
C TYR A 334 -16.73 -14.87 4.29
N THR A 335 -17.76 -15.41 4.89
CA THR A 335 -19.01 -15.76 4.18
C THR A 335 -19.67 -14.51 3.57
N LYS A 336 -19.70 -13.42 4.32
CA LYS A 336 -20.28 -12.15 3.87
C LYS A 336 -19.50 -11.53 2.71
N TRP A 337 -18.19 -11.52 2.78
CA TRP A 337 -17.36 -10.73 1.88
C TRP A 337 -16.63 -11.54 0.81
N LEU A 338 -16.07 -12.71 1.17
CA LEU A 338 -15.04 -13.35 0.35
C LEU A 338 -15.48 -14.68 -0.28
N GLN A 339 -16.39 -15.41 0.36
CA GLN A 339 -16.73 -16.78 -0.04
C GLN A 339 -17.18 -16.91 -1.51
N ALA A 340 -17.86 -15.89 -2.03
CA ALA A 340 -18.34 -15.90 -3.41
C ALA A 340 -17.20 -15.89 -4.44
N ASP A 341 -16.09 -15.21 -4.14
CA ASP A 341 -14.96 -15.03 -5.06
C ASP A 341 -13.77 -15.93 -4.70
N LEU A 342 -13.70 -16.36 -3.44
CA LEU A 342 -12.66 -17.22 -2.86
C LEU A 342 -13.30 -18.41 -2.13
N PRO A 343 -13.95 -19.34 -2.84
CA PRO A 343 -14.58 -20.48 -2.21
C PRO A 343 -13.57 -21.47 -1.63
N GLY A 344 -14.02 -22.30 -0.67
CA GLY A 344 -13.23 -23.43 -0.16
C GLY A 344 -12.30 -23.15 1.01
N ILE A 345 -12.28 -21.92 1.54
CA ILE A 345 -11.51 -21.58 2.74
C ILE A 345 -12.31 -22.01 3.97
N SER A 346 -11.74 -22.91 4.78
CA SER A 346 -12.40 -23.50 5.93
C SER A 346 -12.21 -22.73 7.24
N GLY A 347 -11.31 -21.74 7.25
CA GLY A 347 -11.02 -20.93 8.44
C GLY A 347 -9.75 -20.09 8.30
N PRO A 348 -9.45 -19.28 9.31
CA PRO A 348 -8.20 -18.51 9.35
C PRO A 348 -7.00 -19.44 9.56
N PRO A 349 -5.78 -19.01 9.16
CA PRO A 349 -4.56 -19.75 9.45
C PRO A 349 -4.38 -19.91 10.97
N ALA A 350 -3.73 -21.00 11.38
CA ALA A 350 -3.41 -21.22 12.79
C ALA A 350 -2.54 -20.08 13.33
N PRO A 351 -2.81 -19.57 14.55
CA PRO A 351 -2.00 -18.51 15.14
C PRO A 351 -0.61 -19.05 15.52
N LYS A 352 0.41 -18.22 15.32
CA LYS A 352 1.75 -18.50 15.77
C LYS A 352 2.22 -17.43 16.73
N TYR A 353 2.80 -17.81 17.84
CA TYR A 353 3.31 -16.91 18.86
C TYR A 353 4.76 -17.24 19.21
N ARG A 354 5.55 -16.21 19.46
CA ARG A 354 6.92 -16.35 19.97
C ARG A 354 6.88 -16.71 21.45
N ASP A 355 7.83 -17.54 21.90
CA ASP A 355 8.14 -17.68 23.30
C ASP A 355 8.61 -16.33 23.85
N ASN A 356 8.13 -15.96 25.05
CA ASN A 356 8.44 -14.67 25.66
C ASN A 356 9.90 -14.58 26.09
#